data_f255b72716415f3fccdb89ddca873d33
#
_entry.id   f255b72716415f3fccdb89ddca873d33
#
_cell.length_a   1.000
_cell.length_b   1.000
_cell.length_c   1.000
_cell.angle_alpha   90.00
_cell.angle_beta   90.00
_cell.angle_gamma   90.00
#
_symmetry.space_group_name_H-M   'P 1'
#
loop_
_entity.id
_entity.type
_entity.pdbx_description
1 polymer ?
#
loop_
_entity_poly.entity_id
_entity_poly.type
_entity_poly.pdbx_seq_one_letter_code
_entity_poly.pdbx_strand_id
1 'polypeptide(L)'
;MKENKKIPPATVKRLPLYLQCLDLVSDDDIGISSSKLAELAKVNDAQVRRDLSYLGTLGTRGVGYDISTLRNQLQLELGLVEGWSAVIVGIGNLGSALAHYGGFREKGFGIVGLFDDDPKKINSQVAGLVIKPLSDLEKYCEKFNVALGIIATPGEYAQGVADQ
;
A
#
# COMPACT_ATOMS: atom_id res chain seq x y z
N MET A 1 9.51 -7.72 -26.38
CA MET A 1 9.80 -8.19 -25.00
C MET A 1 10.71 -7.15 -24.35
N LYS A 2 10.21 -6.34 -23.41
CA LYS A 2 11.09 -5.45 -22.64
C LYS A 2 11.88 -6.33 -21.68
N GLU A 3 13.21 -6.29 -21.75
CA GLU A 3 14.05 -6.87 -20.69
C GLU A 3 13.60 -6.31 -19.35
N ASN A 4 13.16 -7.19 -18.47
CA ASN A 4 12.74 -6.85 -17.12
C ASN A 4 14.02 -6.52 -16.32
N LYS A 5 14.51 -5.29 -16.46
CA LYS A 5 15.70 -4.80 -15.77
C LYS A 5 15.38 -4.81 -14.27
N LYS A 6 15.96 -5.77 -13.55
CA LYS A 6 15.74 -5.92 -12.11
C LYS A 6 16.08 -4.59 -11.40
N ILE A 7 15.09 -3.97 -10.78
CA ILE A 7 15.26 -2.72 -10.03
C ILE A 7 16.14 -3.00 -8.81
N PRO A 8 17.21 -2.22 -8.58
CA PRO A 8 18.06 -2.41 -7.40
C PRO A 8 17.27 -2.23 -6.09
N PRO A 9 17.55 -3.03 -5.03
CA PRO A 9 16.83 -2.93 -3.76
C PRO A 9 16.86 -1.54 -3.12
N ALA A 10 17.97 -0.81 -3.29
CA ALA A 10 18.09 0.57 -2.80
C ALA A 10 17.17 1.55 -3.54
N THR A 11 16.92 1.32 -4.84
CA THR A 11 15.94 2.08 -5.63
C THR A 11 14.53 1.74 -5.17
N VAL A 12 14.18 0.45 -5.04
CA VAL A 12 12.85 0.01 -4.58
C VAL A 12 12.47 0.68 -3.25
N LYS A 13 13.41 0.80 -2.31
CA LYS A 13 13.17 1.49 -1.02
C LYS A 13 12.84 2.97 -1.15
N ARG A 14 13.23 3.63 -2.25
CA ARG A 14 12.96 5.06 -2.47
C ARG A 14 11.69 5.33 -3.29
N LEU A 15 11.19 4.36 -4.06
CA LEU A 15 9.98 4.56 -4.87
C LEU A 15 8.76 5.03 -4.05
N PRO A 16 8.48 4.46 -2.85
CA PRO A 16 7.39 4.96 -2.00
C PRO A 16 7.58 6.41 -1.58
N LEU A 17 8.81 6.83 -1.31
CA LEU A 17 9.12 8.22 -0.96
C LEU A 17 8.81 9.17 -2.14
N TYR A 18 9.18 8.78 -3.36
CA TYR A 18 8.85 9.60 -4.54
C TYR A 18 7.35 9.69 -4.76
N LEU A 19 6.61 8.59 -4.56
CA LEU A 19 5.15 8.60 -4.64
C LEU A 19 4.53 9.57 -3.61
N GLN A 20 4.98 9.52 -2.35
CA GLN A 20 4.53 10.46 -1.31
C GLN A 20 4.87 11.92 -1.65
N CYS A 21 6.04 12.19 -2.25
CA CYS A 21 6.39 13.54 -2.67
C CYS A 21 5.44 14.08 -3.75
N LEU A 22 4.91 13.22 -4.63
CA LEU A 22 3.91 13.63 -5.62
C LEU A 22 2.55 14.00 -4.98
N ASP A 23 2.25 13.47 -3.80
CA ASP A 23 1.03 13.85 -3.05
C ASP A 23 1.14 15.25 -2.42
N LEU A 24 2.36 15.82 -2.33
CA LEU A 24 2.62 17.17 -1.82
C LEU A 24 2.65 18.23 -2.91
N VAL A 25 2.59 17.83 -4.17
CA VAL A 25 2.58 18.75 -5.33
C VAL A 25 1.15 19.20 -5.58
N SER A 26 0.96 20.44 -6.00
CA SER A 26 -0.37 20.99 -6.29
C SER A 26 -1.07 20.21 -7.40
N ASP A 27 -2.39 20.04 -7.28
CA ASP A 27 -3.22 19.38 -8.30
C ASP A 27 -3.22 20.16 -9.63
N ASP A 28 -2.87 21.45 -9.62
CA ASP A 28 -2.74 22.28 -10.82
C ASP A 28 -1.41 22.04 -11.58
N ASP A 29 -0.43 21.40 -10.94
CA ASP A 29 0.85 21.11 -11.57
C ASP A 29 0.75 19.88 -12.50
N ILE A 30 1.04 20.07 -13.78
CA ILE A 30 1.03 19.00 -14.77
C ILE A 30 2.34 18.20 -14.75
N GLY A 31 3.44 18.84 -14.39
CA GLY A 31 4.78 18.25 -14.47
C GLY A 31 5.69 18.60 -13.30
N ILE A 32 6.64 17.71 -13.02
CA ILE A 32 7.66 17.89 -11.99
C ILE A 32 9.06 17.65 -12.54
N SER A 33 10.01 18.53 -12.24
CA SER A 33 11.42 18.33 -12.59
C SER A 33 12.10 17.34 -11.64
N SER A 34 13.19 16.67 -12.11
CA SER A 34 14.01 15.81 -11.23
C SER A 34 14.59 16.60 -10.04
N SER A 35 14.89 17.87 -10.22
CA SER A 35 15.43 18.72 -9.16
C SER A 35 14.37 19.04 -8.09
N LYS A 36 13.13 19.32 -8.51
CA LYS A 36 12.03 19.57 -7.56
C LYS A 36 11.67 18.30 -6.78
N LEU A 37 11.60 17.16 -7.47
CA LEU A 37 11.35 15.87 -6.80
C LEU A 37 12.50 15.51 -5.84
N ALA A 38 13.74 15.78 -6.21
CA ALA A 38 14.92 15.58 -5.37
C ALA A 38 14.90 16.43 -4.09
N GLU A 39 14.49 17.69 -4.22
CA GLU A 39 14.31 18.62 -3.09
C GLU A 39 13.28 18.06 -2.09
N LEU A 40 12.09 17.66 -2.57
CA LEU A 40 11.03 17.09 -1.75
C LEU A 40 11.45 15.78 -1.07
N ALA A 41 12.12 14.90 -1.82
CA ALA A 41 12.59 13.61 -1.34
C ALA A 41 13.89 13.66 -0.53
N LYS A 42 14.52 14.85 -0.40
CA LYS A 42 15.82 15.07 0.26
C LYS A 42 16.94 14.15 -0.26
N VAL A 43 16.98 13.97 -1.57
CA VAL A 43 18.03 13.25 -2.31
C VAL A 43 18.63 14.16 -3.37
N ASN A 44 19.67 13.72 -4.12
CA ASN A 44 20.14 14.49 -5.24
C ASN A 44 19.39 14.16 -6.55
N ASP A 45 19.37 15.11 -7.48
CA ASP A 45 18.62 15.01 -8.74
C ASP A 45 19.18 13.93 -9.68
N ALA A 46 20.47 13.63 -9.62
CA ALA A 46 21.09 12.54 -10.37
C ALA A 46 20.60 11.18 -9.86
N GLN A 47 20.35 11.04 -8.53
CA GLN A 47 19.77 9.83 -7.94
C GLN A 47 18.32 9.65 -8.41
N VAL A 48 17.51 10.71 -8.40
CA VAL A 48 16.13 10.66 -8.92
C VAL A 48 16.11 10.17 -10.36
N ARG A 49 16.93 10.79 -11.24
CA ARG A 49 17.02 10.39 -12.65
C ARG A 49 17.45 8.93 -12.82
N ARG A 50 18.43 8.47 -12.04
CA ARG A 50 18.88 7.08 -12.08
C ARG A 50 17.79 6.13 -11.62
N ASP A 51 17.13 6.41 -10.50
CA ASP A 51 16.07 5.56 -9.96
C ASP A 51 14.88 5.46 -10.94
N LEU A 52 14.40 6.59 -11.44
CA LEU A 52 13.29 6.61 -12.38
C LEU A 52 13.64 6.01 -13.76
N SER A 53 14.91 5.97 -14.14
CA SER A 53 15.34 5.30 -15.38
C SER A 53 15.10 3.79 -15.38
N TYR A 54 15.00 3.16 -14.22
CA TYR A 54 14.64 1.74 -14.11
C TYR A 54 13.16 1.48 -14.44
N LEU A 55 12.30 2.49 -14.27
CA LEU A 55 10.86 2.42 -14.56
C LEU A 55 10.55 2.65 -16.06
N GLY A 56 11.55 2.96 -16.86
CA GLY A 56 11.42 3.24 -18.29
C GLY A 56 11.61 4.71 -18.65
N THR A 57 11.19 5.09 -19.84
CA THR A 57 11.35 6.46 -20.38
C THR A 57 10.16 7.31 -19.93
N LEU A 58 10.19 7.82 -18.70
CA LEU A 58 9.08 8.59 -18.10
C LEU A 58 9.24 10.10 -18.25
N GLY A 59 10.46 10.58 -18.46
CA GLY A 59 10.76 12.01 -18.48
C GLY A 59 11.25 12.50 -19.84
N THR A 60 10.98 13.77 -20.12
CA THR A 60 11.50 14.48 -21.29
C THR A 60 12.64 15.39 -20.84
N ARG A 61 13.77 15.33 -21.56
CA ARG A 61 14.96 16.15 -21.25
C ARG A 61 14.62 17.63 -21.29
N GLY A 62 14.89 18.34 -20.20
CA GLY A 62 14.61 19.80 -20.07
C GLY A 62 13.18 20.12 -19.67
N VAL A 63 12.25 19.15 -19.67
CA VAL A 63 10.84 19.35 -19.29
C VAL A 63 10.52 18.71 -17.92
N GLY A 64 11.05 17.53 -17.65
CA GLY A 64 10.75 16.76 -16.43
C GLY A 64 9.82 15.59 -16.68
N TYR A 65 9.01 15.26 -15.69
CA TYR A 65 8.08 14.14 -15.67
C TYR A 65 6.64 14.65 -15.60
N ASP A 66 5.75 14.09 -16.38
CA ASP A 66 4.31 14.24 -16.17
C ASP A 66 3.91 13.56 -14.87
N ILE A 67 3.24 14.29 -13.96
CA ILE A 67 2.94 13.84 -12.60
C ILE A 67 2.01 12.63 -12.62
N SER A 68 0.98 12.66 -13.46
CA SER A 68 -0.01 11.58 -13.54
C SER A 68 0.62 10.28 -14.06
N THR A 69 1.43 10.37 -15.09
CA THR A 69 2.16 9.24 -15.68
C THR A 69 3.18 8.67 -14.70
N LEU A 70 3.94 9.53 -14.02
CA LEU A 70 4.92 9.10 -13.02
C LEU A 70 4.25 8.43 -11.82
N ARG A 71 3.15 9.00 -11.31
CA ARG A 71 2.35 8.43 -10.23
C ARG A 71 1.86 7.03 -10.58
N ASN A 72 1.22 6.88 -11.74
CA ASN A 72 0.70 5.59 -12.21
C ASN A 72 1.81 4.54 -12.34
N GLN A 73 2.96 4.94 -12.89
CA GLN A 73 4.09 4.01 -13.03
C GLN A 73 4.69 3.60 -11.67
N LEU A 74 4.82 4.54 -10.73
CA LEU A 74 5.27 4.22 -9.36
C LEU A 74 4.30 3.27 -8.67
N GLN A 75 2.99 3.51 -8.78
CA GLN A 75 1.96 2.63 -8.21
C GLN A 75 2.01 1.23 -8.82
N LEU A 76 2.21 1.12 -10.14
CA LEU A 76 2.35 -0.16 -10.83
C LEU A 76 3.55 -0.95 -10.32
N GLU A 77 4.72 -0.31 -10.23
CA GLU A 77 5.95 -0.96 -9.76
C GLU A 77 5.91 -1.34 -8.27
N LEU A 78 5.15 -0.60 -7.47
CA LEU A 78 4.91 -0.90 -6.06
C LEU A 78 3.78 -1.92 -5.85
N GLY A 79 3.12 -2.37 -6.93
CA GLY A 79 2.00 -3.29 -6.87
C GLY A 79 0.72 -2.68 -6.26
N LEU A 80 0.59 -1.36 -6.25
CA LEU A 80 -0.56 -0.66 -5.65
C LEU A 80 -1.76 -0.50 -6.61
N VAL A 81 -1.62 -0.91 -7.86
CA VAL A 81 -2.67 -0.84 -8.89
C VAL A 81 -3.62 -2.02 -8.79
N GLU A 82 -3.09 -3.21 -8.48
CA GLU A 82 -3.88 -4.40 -8.16
C GLU A 82 -4.15 -4.36 -6.65
N GLY A 83 -5.39 -4.05 -6.27
CA GLY A 83 -5.75 -3.91 -4.86
C GLY A 83 -5.33 -5.13 -4.03
N TRP A 84 -4.56 -4.90 -2.97
CA TRP A 84 -4.14 -5.93 -2.03
C TRP A 84 -5.29 -6.29 -1.09
N SER A 85 -5.65 -7.57 -1.02
CA SER A 85 -6.62 -8.04 -0.04
C SER A 85 -6.01 -8.04 1.36
N ALA A 86 -6.69 -7.42 2.32
CA ALA A 86 -6.28 -7.37 3.70
C ALA A 86 -7.38 -7.88 4.64
N VAL A 87 -7.00 -8.43 5.77
CA VAL A 87 -7.91 -8.82 6.85
C VAL A 87 -7.54 -8.10 8.15
N ILE A 88 -8.52 -7.91 9.03
CA ILE A 88 -8.29 -7.39 10.37
C ILE A 88 -8.67 -8.46 11.38
N VAL A 89 -7.78 -8.73 12.32
CA VAL A 89 -7.97 -9.65 13.45
C VAL A 89 -8.00 -8.88 14.75
N GLY A 90 -9.07 -9.09 15.53
CA GLY A 90 -9.34 -8.34 16.75
C GLY A 90 -10.22 -7.12 16.47
N ILE A 91 -11.56 -7.30 16.54
CA ILE A 91 -12.53 -6.23 16.26
C ILE A 91 -12.99 -5.60 17.59
N GLY A 92 -12.01 -5.02 18.29
CA GLY A 92 -12.23 -4.09 19.40
C GLY A 92 -12.38 -2.65 18.89
N ASN A 93 -12.14 -1.67 19.74
CA ASN A 93 -12.23 -0.25 19.36
C ASN A 93 -11.29 0.09 18.20
N LEU A 94 -10.02 -0.37 18.27
CA LEU A 94 -9.03 -0.12 17.22
C LEU A 94 -9.39 -0.85 15.93
N GLY A 95 -9.67 -2.16 15.97
CA GLY A 95 -10.00 -2.94 14.78
C GLY A 95 -11.26 -2.43 14.08
N SER A 96 -12.29 -2.03 14.84
CA SER A 96 -13.49 -1.40 14.30
C SER A 96 -13.19 -0.06 13.63
N ALA A 97 -12.37 0.80 14.24
CA ALA A 97 -11.95 2.06 13.66
C ALA A 97 -11.17 1.86 12.36
N LEU A 98 -10.24 0.90 12.34
CA LEU A 98 -9.47 0.53 11.15
C LEU A 98 -10.37 -0.01 10.02
N ALA A 99 -11.39 -0.83 10.34
CA ALA A 99 -12.31 -1.35 9.35
C ALA A 99 -13.11 -0.24 8.64
N HIS A 100 -13.41 0.85 9.32
CA HIS A 100 -14.09 2.02 8.75
C HIS A 100 -13.14 3.01 8.05
N TYR A 101 -11.82 2.84 8.20
CA TYR A 101 -10.86 3.80 7.67
C TYR A 101 -10.70 3.69 6.14
N GLY A 102 -11.23 4.68 5.41
CA GLY A 102 -11.20 4.73 3.94
C GLY A 102 -9.80 4.81 3.33
N GLY A 103 -8.81 5.34 4.06
CA GLY A 103 -7.43 5.51 3.58
C GLY A 103 -6.72 4.21 3.18
N PHE A 104 -7.16 3.05 3.65
CA PHE A 104 -6.63 1.78 3.16
C PHE A 104 -6.93 1.59 1.67
N ARG A 105 -8.17 1.87 1.23
CA ARG A 105 -8.58 1.75 -0.17
C ARG A 105 -7.83 2.74 -1.07
N GLU A 106 -7.61 3.96 -0.59
CA GLU A 106 -6.84 4.99 -1.30
C GLU A 106 -5.38 4.58 -1.52
N LYS A 107 -4.84 3.74 -0.63
CA LYS A 107 -3.48 3.17 -0.72
C LYS A 107 -3.43 1.79 -1.37
N GLY A 108 -4.53 1.35 -2.01
CA GLY A 108 -4.57 0.08 -2.73
C GLY A 108 -4.84 -1.16 -1.85
N PHE A 109 -5.29 -0.98 -0.59
CA PHE A 109 -5.63 -2.10 0.30
C PHE A 109 -7.15 -2.20 0.47
N GLY A 110 -7.71 -3.36 0.10
CA GLY A 110 -9.11 -3.67 0.36
C GLY A 110 -9.27 -4.55 1.60
N ILE A 111 -9.97 -4.09 2.63
CA ILE A 111 -10.33 -4.96 3.75
C ILE A 111 -11.41 -5.93 3.26
N VAL A 112 -11.09 -7.22 3.21
CA VAL A 112 -11.98 -8.27 2.69
C VAL A 112 -12.54 -9.17 3.79
N GLY A 113 -11.96 -9.18 5.01
CA GLY A 113 -12.42 -10.02 6.12
C GLY A 113 -12.12 -9.43 7.47
N LEU A 114 -12.99 -9.70 8.43
CA LEU A 114 -12.88 -9.33 9.84
C LEU A 114 -12.97 -10.58 10.71
N PHE A 115 -12.07 -10.69 11.69
CA PHE A 115 -11.95 -11.85 12.56
C PHE A 115 -11.88 -11.47 14.03
N ASP A 116 -12.54 -12.24 14.88
CA ASP A 116 -12.48 -12.10 16.34
C ASP A 116 -12.69 -13.47 16.99
N ASP A 117 -12.28 -13.64 18.23
CA ASP A 117 -12.51 -14.84 19.03
C ASP A 117 -13.68 -14.70 20.03
N ASP A 118 -14.19 -13.47 20.21
CA ASP A 118 -15.33 -13.21 21.10
C ASP A 118 -16.65 -13.67 20.45
N PRO A 119 -17.31 -14.70 21.01
CA PRO A 119 -18.59 -15.20 20.49
C PRO A 119 -19.70 -14.15 20.40
N LYS A 120 -19.62 -13.08 21.19
CA LYS A 120 -20.60 -11.99 21.17
C LYS A 120 -20.47 -11.08 19.94
N LYS A 121 -19.30 -11.07 19.31
CA LYS A 121 -19.02 -10.26 18.14
C LYS A 121 -19.18 -11.06 16.84
N ILE A 122 -18.90 -12.35 16.88
CA ILE A 122 -19.01 -13.25 15.72
C ILE A 122 -20.42 -13.16 15.14
N ASN A 123 -20.53 -13.12 13.80
CA ASN A 123 -21.73 -12.89 13.00
C ASN A 123 -22.34 -11.49 13.08
N SER A 124 -21.80 -10.55 13.88
CA SER A 124 -22.15 -9.13 13.77
C SER A 124 -21.46 -8.48 12.58
N GLN A 125 -21.90 -7.27 12.20
CA GLN A 125 -21.34 -6.52 11.06
C GLN A 125 -20.60 -5.27 11.52
N VAL A 126 -19.44 -5.05 10.91
CA VAL A 126 -18.66 -3.81 11.04
C VAL A 126 -18.20 -3.39 9.64
N ALA A 127 -18.37 -2.12 9.29
CA ALA A 127 -18.03 -1.56 7.97
C ALA A 127 -18.60 -2.37 6.77
N GLY A 128 -19.78 -2.99 6.93
CA GLY A 128 -20.42 -3.81 5.89
C GLY A 128 -19.87 -5.23 5.78
N LEU A 129 -18.90 -5.63 6.59
CA LEU A 129 -18.34 -6.99 6.64
C LEU A 129 -18.81 -7.74 7.89
N VAL A 130 -19.08 -9.02 7.72
CA VAL A 130 -19.44 -9.93 8.84
C VAL A 130 -18.16 -10.35 9.56
N ILE A 131 -18.17 -10.25 10.90
CA ILE A 131 -17.08 -10.77 11.73
C ILE A 131 -17.15 -12.30 11.76
N LYS A 132 -16.03 -12.93 11.42
CA LYS A 132 -15.87 -14.39 11.38
C LYS A 132 -15.08 -14.89 12.60
N PRO A 133 -15.24 -16.16 12.97
CA PRO A 133 -14.40 -16.77 14.00
C PRO A 133 -12.94 -16.83 13.55
N LEU A 134 -12.01 -16.64 14.49
CA LEU A 134 -10.58 -16.71 14.21
C LEU A 134 -10.15 -18.05 13.59
N SER A 135 -10.82 -19.16 13.94
CA SER A 135 -10.59 -20.50 13.38
C SER A 135 -10.75 -20.58 11.85
N ASP A 136 -11.42 -19.62 11.23
CA ASP A 136 -11.62 -19.61 9.78
C ASP A 136 -10.52 -18.81 9.04
N LEU A 137 -9.60 -18.17 9.78
CA LEU A 137 -8.61 -17.23 9.23
C LEU A 137 -7.77 -17.85 8.12
N GLU A 138 -7.08 -18.96 8.40
CA GLU A 138 -6.18 -19.61 7.46
C GLU A 138 -6.88 -19.94 6.12
N LYS A 139 -8.01 -20.66 6.18
CA LYS A 139 -8.80 -21.03 4.98
C LYS A 139 -9.32 -19.80 4.24
N TYR A 140 -9.64 -18.75 4.97
CA TYR A 140 -10.10 -17.50 4.37
C TYR A 140 -8.97 -16.78 3.63
N CYS A 141 -7.80 -16.73 4.24
CA CYS A 141 -6.61 -16.11 3.64
C CYS A 141 -6.21 -16.82 2.34
N GLU A 142 -6.22 -18.15 2.33
CA GLU A 142 -5.97 -18.94 1.11
C GLU A 142 -7.02 -18.66 0.03
N LYS A 143 -8.31 -18.74 0.38
CA LYS A 143 -9.41 -18.58 -0.56
C LYS A 143 -9.44 -17.23 -1.25
N PHE A 144 -9.13 -16.16 -0.52
CA PHE A 144 -9.20 -14.76 -1.00
C PHE A 144 -7.83 -14.18 -1.35
N ASN A 145 -6.78 -15.02 -1.38
CA ASN A 145 -5.40 -14.61 -1.65
C ASN A 145 -5.02 -13.36 -0.84
N VAL A 146 -5.22 -13.42 0.49
CA VAL A 146 -4.96 -12.30 1.39
C VAL A 146 -3.47 -12.03 1.46
N ALA A 147 -3.09 -10.79 1.20
CA ALA A 147 -1.70 -10.36 1.19
C ALA A 147 -1.24 -9.70 2.50
N LEU A 148 -2.19 -9.23 3.33
CA LEU A 148 -1.88 -8.47 4.54
C LEU A 148 -2.83 -8.84 5.68
N GLY A 149 -2.30 -9.17 6.84
CA GLY A 149 -3.02 -9.29 8.11
C GLY A 149 -2.75 -8.09 9.01
N ILE A 150 -3.79 -7.45 9.52
CA ILE A 150 -3.70 -6.37 10.50
C ILE A 150 -4.14 -6.96 11.84
N ILE A 151 -3.20 -7.09 12.80
CA ILE A 151 -3.46 -7.62 14.13
C ILE A 151 -3.77 -6.45 15.06
N ALA A 152 -5.02 -6.33 15.50
CA ALA A 152 -5.53 -5.30 16.40
C ALA A 152 -5.98 -5.88 17.74
N THR A 153 -5.41 -7.03 18.12
CA THR A 153 -5.61 -7.68 19.44
C THR A 153 -4.65 -7.10 20.48
N PRO A 154 -4.92 -7.29 21.79
CA PRO A 154 -3.92 -7.04 22.82
C PRO A 154 -2.63 -7.81 22.58
N GLY A 155 -1.48 -7.22 22.96
CA GLY A 155 -0.15 -7.76 22.62
C GLY A 155 0.10 -9.20 23.07
N GLU A 156 -0.51 -9.63 24.16
CA GLU A 156 -0.43 -11.00 24.69
C GLU A 156 -1.03 -12.06 23.76
N TYR A 157 -1.98 -11.68 22.90
CA TYR A 157 -2.61 -12.58 21.92
C TYR A 157 -2.02 -12.45 20.51
N ALA A 158 -1.28 -11.37 20.24
CA ALA A 158 -0.83 -11.01 18.90
C ALA A 158 0.06 -12.09 18.26
N GLN A 159 0.97 -12.71 19.03
CA GLN A 159 1.84 -13.76 18.52
C GLN A 159 1.06 -15.00 18.10
N GLY A 160 0.06 -15.43 18.89
CA GLY A 160 -0.78 -16.58 18.55
C GLY A 160 -1.63 -16.38 17.28
N VAL A 161 -1.96 -15.11 16.95
CA VAL A 161 -2.61 -14.78 15.68
C VAL A 161 -1.61 -14.77 14.52
N ALA A 162 -0.38 -14.28 14.75
CA ALA A 162 0.64 -14.22 13.71
C ALA A 162 1.18 -15.61 13.30
N ASP A 163 1.02 -16.59 14.16
CA ASP A 163 1.47 -17.98 13.93
C ASP A 163 0.43 -18.81 13.15
N GLN A 164 -0.77 -18.25 12.89
CA GLN A 164 -1.84 -18.85 12.09
C GLN A 164 -1.77 -18.41 10.63
#